data_3fc3b741870de68296ec0ad27d283fb8
#
_entry.id   3fc3b741870de68296ec0ad27d283fb8
#
_cell.length_a   1.000
_cell.length_b   1.000
_cell.length_c   1.000
_cell.angle_alpha   90.00
_cell.angle_beta   90.00
_cell.angle_gamma   90.00
#
_symmetry.space_group_name_H-M   'P 1'
#
loop_
_entity.id
_entity.type
_entity.pdbx_description
1 polymer ?
#
loop_
_entity_poly.entity_id
_entity_poly.type
_entity_poly.pdbx_seq_one_letter_code
_entity_poly.pdbx_strand_id
1 'polypeptide(L)'
;MKRLLLLGVAVAALVSGAAQAADLKFKPGEDSKFNWASYDAYKKAHGDLKGETLTIFGPWRGEDEKLATSVLNYFSEATGVTVKYSSSENYEQQIVIDTQAGSPPNIAILPQPGLLADLASKGFLTPLGDDKTKWIKDNYGAGQSWIDLGTYKGKDGKSAFYAFPYKADLKSLVWYVPENFKEAGYKVPTTMEELKALTEKIVKDGGTPWCIGLGSGGATGWPATDWVEDLMLRTTTPENYDKWTTNELKFNDPIVEKAIDEFGWFAKNDKFVDGGSKAVASTDFRDSPKGLFGVPPKCYMHKQASFIPSFFPDGTKLGKDADFFYFPPYASHPELGKPVEGAGTLVAIAKDSKAARAFIEFLQTPIAHEVWMAQSGFLTPYKGVNTAAYANDTLRKEGEVLTSATTFRFDGSDLMPGKIGAGAFWTGMVDYVSGKSSAQVADQIQKAWDGLK
;
A
#
# COMPACT_ATOMS: atom_id res chain seq x y z
N MET A 1 -19.53 -77.00 13.27
CA MET A 1 -18.71 -75.78 13.46
C MET A 1 -18.01 -75.42 12.16
N LYS A 2 -18.59 -74.55 11.33
CA LYS A 2 -18.01 -74.11 10.06
C LYS A 2 -17.65 -72.62 10.23
N ARG A 3 -16.35 -72.27 10.15
CA ARG A 3 -15.82 -70.90 10.16
C ARG A 3 -15.91 -70.37 8.72
N LEU A 4 -16.70 -69.31 8.52
CA LEU A 4 -16.70 -68.48 7.32
C LEU A 4 -15.59 -67.42 7.47
N LEU A 5 -14.66 -67.46 6.54
CA LEU A 5 -13.68 -66.38 6.31
C LEU A 5 -14.32 -65.37 5.35
N LEU A 6 -14.54 -64.14 5.81
CA LEU A 6 -14.90 -62.99 4.99
C LEU A 6 -13.59 -62.30 4.54
N LEU A 7 -13.28 -62.41 3.23
CA LEU A 7 -12.26 -61.57 2.57
C LEU A 7 -12.87 -60.19 2.30
N GLY A 8 -12.40 -59.18 3.00
CA GLY A 8 -12.69 -57.77 2.70
C GLY A 8 -11.78 -57.29 1.59
N VAL A 9 -12.32 -56.98 0.42
CA VAL A 9 -11.62 -56.28 -0.66
C VAL A 9 -11.67 -54.80 -0.35
N ALA A 10 -10.50 -54.21 0.03
CA ALA A 10 -10.38 -52.77 0.15
C ALA A 10 -10.19 -52.19 -1.26
N VAL A 11 -11.22 -51.54 -1.78
CA VAL A 11 -11.10 -50.69 -2.98
C VAL A 11 -10.49 -49.35 -2.56
N ALA A 12 -9.18 -49.17 -2.85
CA ALA A 12 -8.54 -47.90 -2.75
C ALA A 12 -9.02 -47.00 -3.90
N ALA A 13 -9.97 -46.09 -3.60
CA ALA A 13 -10.34 -45.04 -4.53
C ALA A 13 -9.17 -44.05 -4.64
N LEU A 14 -8.46 -44.14 -5.76
CA LEU A 14 -7.54 -43.08 -6.19
C LEU A 14 -8.38 -41.85 -6.54
N VAL A 15 -8.56 -40.93 -5.59
CA VAL A 15 -9.01 -39.58 -5.89
C VAL A 15 -7.89 -38.86 -6.58
N SER A 16 -7.84 -38.95 -7.90
CA SER A 16 -7.05 -38.03 -8.72
C SER A 16 -7.68 -36.64 -8.56
N GLY A 17 -7.16 -35.87 -7.64
CA GLY A 17 -7.47 -34.43 -7.56
C GLY A 17 -7.03 -33.78 -8.87
N ALA A 18 -7.97 -33.59 -9.79
CA ALA A 18 -7.77 -32.69 -10.90
C ALA A 18 -7.42 -31.31 -10.29
N ALA A 19 -6.20 -30.82 -10.53
CA ALA A 19 -5.87 -29.45 -10.23
C ALA A 19 -6.90 -28.58 -10.97
N GLN A 20 -7.75 -27.91 -10.23
CA GLN A 20 -8.75 -27.00 -10.79
C GLN A 20 -7.96 -25.91 -11.54
N ALA A 21 -8.19 -25.77 -12.84
CA ALA A 21 -7.54 -24.74 -13.63
C ALA A 21 -7.82 -23.40 -12.95
N ALA A 22 -6.77 -22.61 -12.71
CA ALA A 22 -6.91 -21.29 -12.09
C ALA A 22 -7.83 -20.43 -12.96
N ASP A 23 -8.80 -19.77 -12.34
CA ASP A 23 -9.70 -18.86 -13.06
C ASP A 23 -8.92 -17.57 -13.40
N LEU A 24 -8.50 -17.46 -14.64
CA LEU A 24 -7.74 -16.32 -15.14
C LEU A 24 -8.69 -15.17 -15.50
N LYS A 25 -8.43 -14.00 -14.92
CA LYS A 25 -9.26 -12.80 -15.15
C LYS A 25 -9.32 -12.37 -16.62
N PHE A 26 -8.22 -12.51 -17.34
CA PHE A 26 -8.09 -12.25 -18.78
C PHE A 26 -7.50 -13.49 -19.44
N LYS A 27 -8.02 -13.86 -20.59
CA LYS A 27 -7.51 -15.05 -21.29
C LYS A 27 -6.23 -14.76 -22.05
N PRO A 28 -5.17 -15.56 -21.86
CA PRO A 28 -3.94 -15.40 -22.60
C PRO A 28 -4.17 -15.35 -24.12
N GLY A 29 -3.59 -14.34 -24.76
CA GLY A 29 -3.65 -14.15 -26.23
C GLY A 29 -4.91 -13.43 -26.76
N GLU A 30 -5.96 -13.20 -25.96
CA GLU A 30 -7.20 -12.58 -26.47
C GLU A 30 -7.17 -11.04 -26.51
N ASP A 31 -6.36 -10.37 -25.68
CA ASP A 31 -6.31 -8.90 -25.60
C ASP A 31 -4.87 -8.40 -25.78
N SER A 32 -4.65 -7.58 -26.82
CA SER A 32 -3.33 -7.06 -27.21
C SER A 32 -2.75 -6.01 -26.23
N LYS A 33 -3.54 -5.52 -25.27
CA LYS A 33 -3.04 -4.61 -24.23
C LYS A 33 -2.14 -5.27 -23.21
N PHE A 34 -2.11 -6.61 -23.16
CA PHE A 34 -1.25 -7.39 -22.29
C PHE A 34 -0.03 -7.95 -23.02
N ASN A 35 1.10 -8.02 -22.35
CA ASN A 35 2.32 -8.62 -22.88
C ASN A 35 2.31 -10.15 -22.72
N TRP A 36 1.44 -10.84 -23.48
CA TRP A 36 1.32 -12.30 -23.45
C TRP A 36 2.61 -13.03 -23.80
N ALA A 37 3.45 -12.45 -24.67
CA ALA A 37 4.74 -13.05 -25.01
C ALA A 37 5.65 -13.21 -23.79
N SER A 38 5.60 -12.27 -22.83
CA SER A 38 6.35 -12.38 -21.57
C SER A 38 5.80 -13.50 -20.67
N TYR A 39 4.49 -13.69 -20.67
CA TYR A 39 3.83 -14.76 -19.93
C TYR A 39 4.19 -16.14 -20.48
N ASP A 40 4.13 -16.32 -21.80
CA ASP A 40 4.48 -17.57 -22.46
C ASP A 40 5.95 -17.93 -22.26
N ALA A 41 6.85 -16.93 -22.34
CA ALA A 41 8.27 -17.12 -22.06
C ALA A 41 8.51 -17.56 -20.61
N TYR A 42 7.81 -16.93 -19.64
CA TYR A 42 7.90 -17.30 -18.24
C TYR A 42 7.38 -18.72 -18.00
N LYS A 43 6.21 -19.07 -18.56
CA LYS A 43 5.61 -20.41 -18.46
C LYS A 43 6.53 -21.48 -19.03
N LYS A 44 7.21 -21.20 -20.16
CA LYS A 44 8.18 -22.12 -20.76
C LYS A 44 9.39 -22.35 -19.86
N ALA A 45 9.82 -21.33 -19.12
CA ALA A 45 10.99 -21.40 -18.23
C ALA A 45 10.69 -22.10 -16.89
N HIS A 46 9.45 -22.00 -16.37
CA HIS A 46 9.10 -22.39 -15.00
C HIS A 46 7.93 -23.39 -14.90
N GLY A 47 7.44 -23.94 -16.01
CA GLY A 47 6.27 -24.83 -16.04
C GLY A 47 6.48 -26.22 -15.40
N ASP A 48 7.62 -26.49 -14.79
CA ASP A 48 7.99 -27.76 -14.19
C ASP A 48 7.89 -27.81 -12.65
N LEU A 49 7.28 -26.77 -12.02
CA LEU A 49 7.14 -26.67 -10.56
C LEU A 49 5.85 -27.33 -10.02
N LYS A 50 5.22 -28.18 -10.81
CA LYS A 50 4.00 -28.88 -10.42
C LYS A 50 4.20 -29.69 -9.14
N GLY A 51 3.30 -29.48 -8.16
CA GLY A 51 3.35 -30.16 -6.85
C GLY A 51 4.03 -29.33 -5.75
N GLU A 52 4.73 -28.26 -6.11
CA GLU A 52 5.23 -27.29 -5.13
C GLU A 52 4.09 -26.48 -4.53
N THR A 53 4.26 -26.01 -3.29
CA THR A 53 3.34 -25.10 -2.61
C THR A 53 4.07 -23.81 -2.27
N LEU A 54 3.43 -22.66 -2.55
CA LEU A 54 3.91 -21.34 -2.17
C LEU A 54 2.94 -20.72 -1.16
N THR A 55 3.41 -20.48 0.05
CA THR A 55 2.65 -19.73 1.06
C THR A 55 3.03 -18.26 1.01
N ILE A 56 2.03 -17.40 0.88
CA ILE A 56 2.19 -15.95 0.83
C ILE A 56 1.39 -15.35 1.98
N PHE A 57 2.01 -14.46 2.76
CA PHE A 57 1.35 -13.67 3.77
C PHE A 57 1.50 -12.18 3.43
N GLY A 58 0.37 -11.47 3.32
CA GLY A 58 0.34 -10.12 2.82
C GLY A 58 -0.76 -9.26 3.46
N PRO A 59 -0.72 -7.93 3.24
CA PRO A 59 -1.64 -6.98 3.87
C PRO A 59 -2.99 -6.89 3.14
N TRP A 60 -3.10 -7.41 1.93
CA TRP A 60 -4.28 -7.23 1.08
C TRP A 60 -5.47 -8.05 1.58
N ARG A 61 -6.61 -7.38 1.78
CA ARG A 61 -7.86 -7.97 2.30
C ARG A 61 -9.07 -7.46 1.51
N GLY A 62 -10.13 -8.25 1.48
CA GLY A 62 -11.37 -7.85 0.81
C GLY A 62 -11.16 -7.68 -0.70
N GLU A 63 -11.42 -6.50 -1.25
CA GLU A 63 -11.28 -6.25 -2.69
C GLU A 63 -9.83 -6.29 -3.14
N ASP A 64 -8.88 -5.78 -2.36
CA ASP A 64 -7.45 -5.86 -2.67
C ASP A 64 -6.95 -7.31 -2.74
N GLU A 65 -7.48 -8.21 -1.90
CA GLU A 65 -7.16 -9.63 -1.95
C GLU A 65 -7.63 -10.27 -3.26
N LYS A 66 -8.81 -9.88 -3.76
CA LYS A 66 -9.32 -10.36 -5.05
C LYS A 66 -8.40 -9.92 -6.20
N LEU A 67 -7.97 -8.65 -6.19
CA LEU A 67 -7.06 -8.11 -7.18
C LEU A 67 -5.70 -8.82 -7.16
N ALA A 68 -5.11 -8.99 -5.98
CA ALA A 68 -3.87 -9.74 -5.81
C ALA A 68 -4.02 -11.21 -6.26
N THR A 69 -5.08 -11.88 -5.84
CA THR A 69 -5.37 -13.27 -6.19
C THR A 69 -5.49 -13.44 -7.71
N SER A 70 -6.08 -12.46 -8.41
CA SER A 70 -6.16 -12.49 -9.87
C SER A 70 -4.77 -12.58 -10.53
N VAL A 71 -3.75 -11.91 -9.98
CA VAL A 71 -2.35 -12.01 -10.45
C VAL A 71 -1.72 -13.35 -10.06
N LEU A 72 -1.94 -13.79 -8.81
CA LEU A 72 -1.40 -15.05 -8.30
C LEU A 72 -1.89 -16.27 -9.11
N ASN A 73 -3.08 -16.19 -9.68
CA ASN A 73 -3.63 -17.24 -10.54
C ASN A 73 -2.80 -17.44 -11.82
N TYR A 74 -2.22 -16.36 -12.39
CA TYR A 74 -1.31 -16.49 -13.55
C TYR A 74 0.00 -17.17 -13.17
N PHE A 75 0.56 -16.85 -12.01
CA PHE A 75 1.73 -17.57 -11.50
C PHE A 75 1.42 -19.06 -11.31
N SER A 76 0.31 -19.38 -10.65
CA SER A 76 -0.11 -20.77 -10.42
C SER A 76 -0.32 -21.53 -11.73
N GLU A 77 -1.01 -20.90 -12.71
CA GLU A 77 -1.25 -21.51 -14.03
C GLU A 77 0.05 -21.74 -14.81
N ALA A 78 0.96 -20.75 -14.81
CA ALA A 78 2.21 -20.84 -15.53
C ALA A 78 3.16 -21.92 -15.00
N THR A 79 3.16 -22.15 -13.69
CA THR A 79 4.17 -23.00 -13.01
C THR A 79 3.64 -24.33 -12.50
N GLY A 80 2.31 -24.46 -12.32
CA GLY A 80 1.70 -25.61 -11.63
C GLY A 80 1.85 -25.57 -10.10
N VAL A 81 2.37 -24.48 -9.52
CA VAL A 81 2.50 -24.27 -8.07
C VAL A 81 1.14 -24.04 -7.44
N THR A 82 0.85 -24.69 -6.30
CA THR A 82 -0.31 -24.37 -5.48
C THR A 82 0.00 -23.15 -4.61
N VAL A 83 -0.63 -22.00 -4.93
CA VAL A 83 -0.48 -20.77 -4.15
C VAL A 83 -1.49 -20.73 -3.01
N LYS A 84 -1.03 -20.41 -1.80
CA LYS A 84 -1.84 -20.18 -0.61
C LYS A 84 -1.57 -18.78 -0.08
N TYR A 85 -2.44 -17.85 -0.44
CA TYR A 85 -2.43 -16.49 0.10
C TYR A 85 -3.20 -16.44 1.42
N SER A 86 -2.69 -15.70 2.38
CA SER A 86 -3.35 -15.41 3.65
C SER A 86 -3.05 -13.99 4.09
N SER A 87 -3.91 -13.44 4.93
CA SER A 87 -3.80 -12.10 5.47
C SER A 87 -4.43 -12.04 6.87
N SER A 88 -4.18 -10.98 7.62
CA SER A 88 -4.67 -10.77 8.97
C SER A 88 -4.93 -9.29 9.24
N GLU A 89 -5.85 -8.98 10.17
CA GLU A 89 -6.04 -7.61 10.67
C GLU A 89 -4.84 -7.11 11.49
N ASN A 90 -4.06 -8.05 12.05
CA ASN A 90 -2.86 -7.78 12.81
C ASN A 90 -1.62 -8.25 12.03
N TYR A 91 -1.58 -7.94 10.73
CA TYR A 91 -0.62 -8.48 9.79
C TYR A 91 0.84 -8.21 10.22
N GLU A 92 1.17 -6.95 10.55
CA GLU A 92 2.53 -6.53 10.90
C GLU A 92 3.04 -7.21 12.17
N GLN A 93 2.16 -7.40 13.17
CA GLN A 93 2.50 -8.12 14.40
C GLN A 93 2.61 -9.62 14.13
N GLN A 94 1.71 -10.17 13.33
CA GLN A 94 1.66 -11.61 13.06
C GLN A 94 2.89 -12.08 12.29
N ILE A 95 3.36 -11.33 11.28
CA ILE A 95 4.57 -11.71 10.53
C ILE A 95 5.82 -11.77 11.44
N VAL A 96 5.93 -10.85 12.40
CA VAL A 96 7.00 -10.86 13.40
C VAL A 96 6.91 -12.10 14.28
N ILE A 97 5.72 -12.44 14.76
CA ILE A 97 5.49 -13.62 15.60
C ILE A 97 5.83 -14.90 14.83
N ASP A 98 5.34 -15.07 13.62
CA ASP A 98 5.53 -16.27 12.81
C ASP A 98 7.01 -16.50 12.46
N THR A 99 7.73 -15.42 12.12
CA THR A 99 9.17 -15.50 11.84
C THR A 99 9.98 -15.86 13.10
N GLN A 100 9.64 -15.26 14.24
CA GLN A 100 10.29 -15.58 15.52
C GLN A 100 10.00 -17.00 16.01
N ALA A 101 8.79 -17.50 15.75
CA ALA A 101 8.40 -18.87 16.08
C ALA A 101 8.99 -19.93 15.13
N GLY A 102 9.74 -19.53 14.09
CA GLY A 102 10.32 -20.45 13.10
C GLY A 102 9.31 -21.05 12.12
N SER A 103 8.15 -20.43 11.97
CA SER A 103 7.05 -20.84 11.07
C SER A 103 6.70 -19.76 10.03
N PRO A 104 7.69 -19.13 9.37
CA PRO A 104 7.42 -18.07 8.41
C PRO A 104 6.70 -18.59 7.15
N PRO A 105 5.95 -17.72 6.45
CA PRO A 105 5.50 -18.00 5.07
C PRO A 105 6.71 -18.09 4.14
N ASN A 106 6.52 -18.60 2.92
CA ASN A 106 7.57 -18.49 1.92
C ASN A 106 7.80 -17.02 1.53
N ILE A 107 6.73 -16.30 1.27
CA ILE A 107 6.74 -14.90 0.85
C ILE A 107 6.05 -14.05 1.91
N ALA A 108 6.71 -12.97 2.33
CA ALA A 108 6.15 -11.88 3.08
C ALA A 108 6.04 -10.64 2.19
N ILE A 109 4.85 -10.02 2.15
CA ILE A 109 4.59 -8.81 1.35
C ILE A 109 4.28 -7.67 2.32
N LEU A 110 5.14 -6.67 2.38
CA LEU A 110 5.01 -5.54 3.30
C LEU A 110 5.12 -4.19 2.58
N PRO A 111 4.29 -3.22 2.94
CA PRO A 111 4.52 -1.83 2.55
C PRO A 111 5.61 -1.13 3.36
N GLN A 112 6.06 -1.69 4.51
CA GLN A 112 6.99 -1.05 5.45
C GLN A 112 8.46 -1.49 5.24
N PRO A 113 9.30 -0.71 4.53
CA PRO A 113 10.75 -0.97 4.45
C PRO A 113 11.44 -1.05 5.82
N GLY A 114 11.00 -0.24 6.78
CA GLY A 114 11.55 -0.26 8.15
C GLY A 114 11.29 -1.59 8.87
N LEU A 115 10.09 -2.16 8.76
CA LEU A 115 9.78 -3.48 9.33
C LEU A 115 10.55 -4.59 8.61
N LEU A 116 10.71 -4.50 7.28
CA LEU A 116 11.53 -5.43 6.52
C LEU A 116 13.01 -5.38 6.95
N ALA A 117 13.54 -4.18 7.21
CA ALA A 117 14.89 -4.00 7.74
C ALA A 117 15.05 -4.65 9.11
N ASP A 118 14.07 -4.51 10.00
CA ASP A 118 14.04 -5.18 11.30
C ASP A 118 14.07 -6.72 11.16
N LEU A 119 13.29 -7.28 10.22
CA LEU A 119 13.27 -8.72 9.95
C LEU A 119 14.60 -9.21 9.34
N ALA A 120 15.18 -8.45 8.40
CA ALA A 120 16.46 -8.76 7.77
C ALA A 120 17.61 -8.78 8.81
N SER A 121 17.67 -7.77 9.70
CA SER A 121 18.69 -7.67 10.75
C SER A 121 18.69 -8.85 11.73
N LYS A 122 17.53 -9.48 11.89
CA LYS A 122 17.36 -10.69 12.74
C LYS A 122 17.64 -12.00 11.99
N GLY A 123 17.86 -11.92 10.67
CA GLY A 123 18.10 -13.09 9.82
C GLY A 123 16.83 -13.84 9.43
N PHE A 124 15.67 -13.18 9.43
CA PHE A 124 14.38 -13.77 9.06
C PHE A 124 14.04 -13.62 7.57
N LEU A 125 14.88 -12.93 6.81
CA LEU A 125 14.73 -12.79 5.36
C LEU A 125 15.92 -13.37 4.62
N THR A 126 15.68 -13.82 3.40
CA THR A 126 16.67 -14.37 2.50
C THR A 126 17.06 -13.34 1.43
N PRO A 127 18.35 -13.05 1.18
CA PRO A 127 18.78 -12.17 0.10
C PRO A 127 18.29 -12.64 -1.27
N LEU A 128 17.87 -11.71 -2.11
CA LEU A 128 17.32 -11.99 -3.44
C LEU A 128 18.42 -12.17 -4.51
N GLY A 129 19.58 -11.53 -4.31
CA GLY A 129 20.73 -11.59 -5.22
C GLY A 129 20.92 -10.33 -6.07
N ASP A 130 22.16 -10.15 -6.56
CA ASP A 130 22.58 -8.96 -7.34
C ASP A 130 21.96 -8.91 -8.75
N ASP A 131 21.55 -10.04 -9.29
CA ASP A 131 20.83 -10.10 -10.55
C ASP A 131 19.49 -9.35 -10.49
N LYS A 132 18.83 -9.35 -9.33
CA LYS A 132 17.55 -8.63 -9.11
C LYS A 132 17.78 -7.12 -9.01
N THR A 133 18.85 -6.68 -8.35
CA THR A 133 19.20 -5.24 -8.32
C THR A 133 19.58 -4.72 -9.71
N LYS A 134 20.35 -5.51 -10.47
CA LYS A 134 20.67 -5.16 -11.86
C LYS A 134 19.40 -5.02 -12.69
N TRP A 135 18.48 -5.99 -12.58
CA TRP A 135 17.22 -5.96 -13.33
C TRP A 135 16.39 -4.71 -12.99
N ILE A 136 16.25 -4.35 -11.70
CA ILE A 136 15.54 -3.15 -11.27
C ILE A 136 16.19 -1.89 -11.85
N LYS A 137 17.53 -1.80 -11.76
CA LYS A 137 18.27 -0.66 -12.30
C LYS A 137 18.00 -0.42 -13.79
N ASP A 138 17.91 -1.50 -14.57
CA ASP A 138 17.71 -1.43 -16.01
C ASP A 138 16.24 -1.17 -16.39
N ASN A 139 15.29 -1.63 -15.56
CA ASN A 139 13.87 -1.69 -15.92
C ASN A 139 12.97 -0.71 -15.16
N TYR A 140 13.36 -0.19 -13.99
CA TYR A 140 12.53 0.73 -13.22
C TYR A 140 12.90 2.20 -13.47
N GLY A 141 11.90 3.07 -13.50
CA GLY A 141 12.12 4.51 -13.33
C GLY A 141 12.71 4.77 -11.95
N ALA A 142 13.74 5.62 -11.83
CA ALA A 142 14.47 5.86 -10.58
C ALA A 142 14.98 4.58 -9.89
N GLY A 143 15.49 3.63 -10.69
CA GLY A 143 15.84 2.27 -10.24
C GLY A 143 16.69 2.20 -8.98
N GLN A 144 17.64 3.14 -8.77
CA GLN A 144 18.48 3.14 -7.57
C GLN A 144 17.64 3.39 -6.30
N SER A 145 16.69 4.31 -6.32
CA SER A 145 15.82 4.58 -5.16
C SER A 145 15.00 3.35 -4.75
N TRP A 146 14.52 2.58 -5.73
CA TRP A 146 13.81 1.34 -5.46
C TRP A 146 14.71 0.22 -4.93
N ILE A 147 15.98 0.17 -5.37
CA ILE A 147 16.98 -0.77 -4.81
C ILE A 147 17.27 -0.40 -3.35
N ASP A 148 17.42 0.89 -3.04
CA ASP A 148 17.70 1.35 -1.68
C ASP A 148 16.57 0.98 -0.71
N LEU A 149 15.30 1.08 -1.15
CA LEU A 149 14.13 0.66 -0.36
C LEU A 149 14.09 -0.83 -0.03
N GLY A 150 14.74 -1.69 -0.81
CA GLY A 150 14.80 -3.14 -0.59
C GLY A 150 16.13 -3.63 -0.02
N THR A 151 17.09 -2.71 0.25
CA THR A 151 18.45 -3.05 0.71
C THR A 151 18.61 -2.79 2.20
N TYR A 152 18.91 -3.83 2.96
CA TYR A 152 19.02 -3.78 4.42
C TYR A 152 20.29 -4.45 4.92
N LYS A 153 20.69 -4.13 6.16
CA LYS A 153 21.73 -4.88 6.89
C LYS A 153 21.15 -6.20 7.39
N GLY A 154 21.76 -7.29 7.00
CA GLY A 154 21.43 -8.61 7.51
C GLY A 154 21.98 -8.86 8.93
N LYS A 155 21.70 -10.05 9.48
CA LYS A 155 22.18 -10.46 10.80
C LYS A 155 23.70 -10.45 10.94
N ASP A 156 24.42 -10.63 9.84
CA ASP A 156 25.89 -10.58 9.76
C ASP A 156 26.44 -9.14 9.63
N GLY A 157 25.57 -8.14 9.64
CA GLY A 157 25.91 -6.72 9.50
C GLY A 157 26.19 -6.28 8.05
N LYS A 158 26.18 -7.19 7.08
CA LYS A 158 26.39 -6.86 5.67
C LYS A 158 25.08 -6.41 5.03
N SER A 159 25.18 -5.42 4.15
CA SER A 159 24.04 -4.99 3.34
C SER A 159 23.80 -5.96 2.19
N ALA A 160 22.53 -6.31 1.97
CA ALA A 160 22.09 -7.10 0.82
C ALA A 160 20.68 -6.67 0.40
N PHE A 161 20.29 -7.03 -0.82
CA PHE A 161 18.96 -6.77 -1.34
C PHE A 161 18.00 -7.89 -0.90
N TYR A 162 17.01 -7.56 -0.06
CA TYR A 162 16.08 -8.53 0.56
C TYR A 162 14.66 -8.44 0.05
N ALA A 163 14.24 -7.29 -0.47
CA ALA A 163 12.85 -7.07 -0.83
C ALA A 163 12.70 -6.46 -2.22
N PHE A 164 11.87 -7.09 -3.06
CA PHE A 164 11.59 -6.67 -4.43
C PHE A 164 10.42 -5.69 -4.43
N PRO A 165 10.59 -4.42 -4.87
CA PRO A 165 9.49 -3.48 -5.02
C PRO A 165 8.56 -3.94 -6.13
N TYR A 166 7.27 -4.12 -5.83
CA TYR A 166 6.30 -4.63 -6.79
C TYR A 166 5.25 -3.60 -7.18
N LYS A 167 4.57 -3.04 -6.19
CA LYS A 167 3.48 -2.06 -6.39
C LYS A 167 3.92 -0.72 -5.85
N ALA A 168 3.64 0.35 -6.60
CA ALA A 168 3.77 1.73 -6.12
C ALA A 168 2.40 2.30 -5.78
N ASP A 169 2.35 3.22 -4.82
CA ASP A 169 1.17 3.98 -4.44
C ASP A 169 1.51 5.47 -4.40
N LEU A 170 0.58 6.30 -4.84
CA LEU A 170 0.65 7.75 -4.77
C LEU A 170 -0.29 8.21 -3.65
N LYS A 171 0.23 8.92 -2.63
CA LYS A 171 -0.52 9.29 -1.42
C LYS A 171 -1.03 10.74 -1.41
N SER A 172 -0.43 11.62 -2.19
CA SER A 172 -0.78 13.04 -2.25
C SER A 172 -2.04 13.31 -3.10
N LEU A 173 -3.12 12.57 -2.84
CA LEU A 173 -4.38 12.67 -3.59
C LEU A 173 -5.56 13.02 -2.69
N VAL A 174 -6.47 13.84 -3.22
CA VAL A 174 -7.79 14.10 -2.63
C VAL A 174 -8.87 13.67 -3.61
N TRP A 175 -9.66 12.70 -3.21
CA TRP A 175 -10.75 12.13 -3.99
C TRP A 175 -12.05 12.88 -3.75
N TYR A 176 -12.84 13.04 -4.81
CA TYR A 176 -14.13 13.72 -4.77
C TYR A 176 -15.07 13.18 -5.87
N VAL A 177 -16.35 13.50 -5.78
CA VAL A 177 -17.35 13.23 -6.82
C VAL A 177 -17.55 14.50 -7.63
N PRO A 178 -17.15 14.52 -8.94
CA PRO A 178 -17.23 15.73 -9.77
C PRO A 178 -18.63 16.34 -9.86
N GLU A 179 -19.67 15.51 -9.92
CA GLU A 179 -21.05 16.01 -9.99
C GLU A 179 -21.48 16.71 -8.69
N ASN A 180 -21.09 16.21 -7.51
CA ASN A 180 -21.35 16.87 -6.24
C ASN A 180 -20.71 18.27 -6.17
N PHE A 181 -19.47 18.39 -6.69
CA PHE A 181 -18.78 19.69 -6.76
C PHE A 181 -19.49 20.64 -7.71
N LYS A 182 -19.89 20.15 -8.88
CA LYS A 182 -20.59 20.93 -9.90
C LYS A 182 -21.95 21.42 -9.41
N GLU A 183 -22.76 20.56 -8.78
CA GLU A 183 -24.07 20.91 -8.22
C GLU A 183 -23.96 21.94 -7.09
N ALA A 184 -22.96 21.82 -6.23
CA ALA A 184 -22.69 22.75 -5.13
C ALA A 184 -21.95 24.03 -5.60
N GLY A 185 -21.48 24.08 -6.84
CA GLY A 185 -20.70 25.22 -7.37
C GLY A 185 -19.30 25.33 -6.77
N TYR A 186 -18.72 24.20 -6.29
CA TYR A 186 -17.36 24.15 -5.76
C TYR A 186 -16.33 24.01 -6.89
N LYS A 187 -15.14 24.56 -6.63
CA LYS A 187 -13.98 24.45 -7.55
C LYS A 187 -12.90 23.63 -6.90
N VAL A 188 -12.17 22.85 -7.70
CA VAL A 188 -10.99 22.13 -7.27
C VAL A 188 -9.91 23.13 -6.83
N PRO A 189 -9.42 23.05 -5.57
CA PRO A 189 -8.41 23.95 -5.06
C PRO A 189 -7.03 23.62 -5.62
N THR A 190 -6.19 24.64 -5.82
CA THR A 190 -4.82 24.52 -6.34
C THR A 190 -3.77 24.86 -5.29
N THR A 191 -4.19 25.47 -4.18
CA THR A 191 -3.33 25.78 -3.01
C THR A 191 -3.97 25.29 -1.73
N MET A 192 -3.15 25.12 -0.68
CA MET A 192 -3.65 24.72 0.64
C MET A 192 -4.59 25.79 1.25
N GLU A 193 -4.31 27.05 0.99
CA GLU A 193 -5.17 28.14 1.42
C GLU A 193 -6.55 28.06 0.76
N GLU A 194 -6.61 27.75 -0.53
CA GLU A 194 -7.88 27.52 -1.23
C GLU A 194 -8.60 26.27 -0.71
N LEU A 195 -7.86 25.18 -0.39
CA LEU A 195 -8.42 23.95 0.18
C LEU A 195 -9.06 24.23 1.57
N LYS A 196 -8.39 25.01 2.42
CA LYS A 196 -8.92 25.41 3.71
C LYS A 196 -10.16 26.31 3.55
N ALA A 197 -10.11 27.27 2.64
CA ALA A 197 -11.27 28.13 2.34
C ALA A 197 -12.47 27.32 1.79
N LEU A 198 -12.22 26.32 0.94
CA LEU A 198 -13.26 25.40 0.45
C LEU A 198 -13.86 24.59 1.60
N THR A 199 -13.01 24.07 2.50
CA THR A 199 -13.45 23.34 3.70
C THR A 199 -14.42 24.17 4.54
N GLU A 200 -14.07 25.40 4.84
CA GLU A 200 -14.93 26.34 5.60
C GLU A 200 -16.20 26.73 4.83
N LYS A 201 -16.10 26.90 3.50
CA LYS A 201 -17.25 27.20 2.64
C LYS A 201 -18.26 26.06 2.66
N ILE A 202 -17.83 24.80 2.55
CA ILE A 202 -18.72 23.63 2.59
C ILE A 202 -19.50 23.61 3.89
N VAL A 203 -18.85 23.88 5.04
CA VAL A 203 -19.54 23.98 6.34
C VAL A 203 -20.54 25.11 6.37
N LYS A 204 -20.18 26.28 5.83
CA LYS A 204 -21.07 27.44 5.75
C LYS A 204 -22.31 27.16 4.90
N ASP A 205 -22.16 26.35 3.86
CA ASP A 205 -23.26 25.94 2.97
C ASP A 205 -24.10 24.80 3.58
N GLY A 206 -23.74 24.30 4.79
CA GLY A 206 -24.47 23.25 5.52
C GLY A 206 -24.04 21.84 5.23
N GLY A 207 -22.94 21.66 4.47
CA GLY A 207 -22.34 20.36 4.17
C GLY A 207 -21.22 19.96 5.14
N THR A 208 -20.71 18.74 4.98
CA THR A 208 -19.54 18.25 5.71
C THR A 208 -18.37 18.07 4.72
N PRO A 209 -17.22 18.74 4.89
CA PRO A 209 -16.17 18.71 3.89
C PRO A 209 -15.44 17.36 3.77
N TRP A 210 -15.17 16.66 4.86
CA TRP A 210 -14.21 15.57 4.87
C TRP A 210 -14.80 14.23 5.31
N CYS A 211 -14.45 13.19 4.55
CA CYS A 211 -14.52 11.79 4.95
C CYS A 211 -13.13 11.41 5.51
N ILE A 212 -12.98 11.19 6.82
CA ILE A 212 -11.72 10.77 7.43
C ILE A 212 -11.96 9.56 8.31
N GLY A 213 -11.19 8.49 8.11
CA GLY A 213 -11.24 7.29 8.93
C GLY A 213 -9.84 6.70 9.10
N LEU A 214 -9.47 6.37 10.33
CA LEU A 214 -8.15 5.82 10.69
C LEU A 214 -8.20 4.33 11.00
N GLY A 215 -9.40 3.74 11.13
CA GLY A 215 -9.58 2.34 11.49
C GLY A 215 -8.98 1.40 10.45
N SER A 216 -8.14 0.47 10.89
CA SER A 216 -7.47 -0.54 10.06
C SER A 216 -7.04 -1.77 10.89
N GLY A 217 -7.87 -2.21 11.86
CA GLY A 217 -7.49 -3.30 12.76
C GLY A 217 -6.24 -2.96 13.56
N GLY A 218 -5.25 -3.85 13.57
CA GLY A 218 -3.97 -3.63 14.25
C GLY A 218 -3.11 -2.51 13.68
N ALA A 219 -3.38 -2.08 12.45
CA ALA A 219 -2.69 -0.98 11.80
C ALA A 219 -3.45 0.36 11.93
N THR A 220 -4.48 0.43 12.81
CA THR A 220 -5.25 1.66 13.03
C THR A 220 -4.32 2.83 13.35
N GLY A 221 -4.47 3.92 12.59
CA GLY A 221 -3.65 5.13 12.71
C GLY A 221 -2.84 5.48 11.47
N TRP A 222 -2.48 4.49 10.61
CA TRP A 222 -1.69 4.75 9.41
C TRP A 222 -2.32 5.80 8.46
N PRO A 223 -3.65 5.94 8.29
CA PRO A 223 -4.14 7.00 7.43
C PRO A 223 -3.85 8.41 7.97
N ALA A 224 -3.66 8.57 9.29
CA ALA A 224 -3.28 9.85 9.86
C ALA A 224 -1.79 10.14 9.71
N THR A 225 -0.92 9.11 9.73
CA THR A 225 0.50 9.34 9.46
C THR A 225 0.72 9.84 8.05
N ASP A 226 -0.01 9.30 7.05
CA ASP A 226 -0.02 9.79 5.67
C ASP A 226 -0.38 11.29 5.56
N TRP A 227 -1.30 11.76 6.39
CA TRP A 227 -1.61 13.20 6.44
C TRP A 227 -0.45 14.01 7.00
N VAL A 228 0.14 13.58 8.12
CA VAL A 228 1.26 14.28 8.77
C VAL A 228 2.48 14.32 7.87
N GLU A 229 2.79 13.22 7.22
CA GLU A 229 3.91 13.05 6.29
C GLU A 229 3.78 13.97 5.07
N ASP A 230 2.62 13.96 4.46
CA ASP A 230 2.31 14.81 3.32
C ASP A 230 2.31 16.31 3.71
N LEU A 231 1.87 16.63 4.93
CA LEU A 231 1.94 17.98 5.49
C LEU A 231 3.38 18.39 5.85
N MET A 232 4.22 17.48 6.34
CA MET A 232 5.65 17.71 6.50
C MET A 232 6.28 18.17 5.19
N LEU A 233 6.01 17.47 4.08
CA LEU A 233 6.53 17.83 2.75
C LEU A 233 6.04 19.19 2.23
N ARG A 234 4.98 19.76 2.82
CA ARG A 234 4.39 21.05 2.45
C ARG A 234 4.73 22.19 3.42
N THR A 235 5.29 21.87 4.57
CA THR A 235 5.58 22.87 5.63
C THR A 235 7.06 22.95 5.98
N THR A 236 7.88 22.00 5.51
CA THR A 236 9.33 22.01 5.72
C THR A 236 10.07 21.39 4.53
N THR A 237 11.40 21.46 4.54
CA THR A 237 12.22 20.98 3.43
C THR A 237 12.29 19.45 3.38
N PRO A 238 12.55 18.85 2.20
CA PRO A 238 12.75 17.40 2.07
C PRO A 238 13.89 16.87 2.95
N GLU A 239 14.91 17.65 3.19
CA GLU A 239 16.04 17.27 4.07
C GLU A 239 15.61 17.13 5.53
N ASN A 240 14.67 17.97 6.00
CA ASN A 240 14.09 17.83 7.34
C ASN A 240 13.22 16.57 7.43
N TYR A 241 12.49 16.25 6.36
CA TYR A 241 11.73 14.99 6.27
C TYR A 241 12.67 13.78 6.40
N ASP A 242 13.77 13.75 5.63
CA ASP A 242 14.77 12.68 5.67
C ASP A 242 15.40 12.54 7.07
N LYS A 243 15.76 13.65 7.70
CA LYS A 243 16.28 13.66 9.07
C LYS A 243 15.26 13.18 10.11
N TRP A 244 13.98 13.47 9.90
CA TRP A 244 12.92 13.04 10.78
C TRP A 244 12.72 11.51 10.71
N THR A 245 12.73 10.93 9.52
CA THR A 245 12.59 9.46 9.36
C THR A 245 13.76 8.66 9.92
N THR A 246 14.91 9.32 10.19
CA THR A 246 16.12 8.72 10.78
C THR A 246 16.37 9.14 12.22
N ASN A 247 15.48 9.94 12.82
CA ASN A 247 15.60 10.50 14.18
C ASN A 247 16.79 11.49 14.36
N GLU A 248 17.35 11.99 13.29
CA GLU A 248 18.26 13.14 13.37
C GLU A 248 17.49 14.41 13.72
N LEU A 249 16.32 14.64 13.10
CA LEU A 249 15.30 15.57 13.57
C LEU A 249 14.38 14.82 14.53
N LYS A 250 14.22 15.32 15.73
CA LYS A 250 13.43 14.67 16.78
C LYS A 250 11.95 14.74 16.50
N PHE A 251 11.18 13.74 16.98
CA PHE A 251 9.73 13.71 16.80
C PHE A 251 9.03 14.87 17.50
N ASN A 252 9.57 15.31 18.65
CA ASN A 252 9.08 16.46 19.40
C ASN A 252 9.76 17.80 19.00
N ASP A 253 10.27 17.87 17.77
CA ASP A 253 10.67 19.15 17.19
C ASP A 253 9.42 19.95 16.78
N PRO A 254 9.41 21.30 17.00
CA PRO A 254 8.29 22.15 16.60
C PRO A 254 7.85 22.03 15.14
N ILE A 255 8.76 21.65 14.23
CA ILE A 255 8.44 21.39 12.82
C ILE A 255 7.46 20.21 12.69
N VAL A 256 7.71 19.13 13.42
CA VAL A 256 6.87 17.92 13.39
C VAL A 256 5.53 18.17 14.10
N GLU A 257 5.57 18.83 15.28
CA GLU A 257 4.36 19.22 16.01
C GLU A 257 3.44 20.09 15.15
N LYS A 258 4.00 21.04 14.37
CA LYS A 258 3.24 21.86 13.43
C LYS A 258 2.51 21.00 12.38
N ALA A 259 3.16 19.99 11.80
CA ALA A 259 2.50 19.12 10.82
C ALA A 259 1.37 18.28 11.45
N ILE A 260 1.55 17.83 12.69
CA ILE A 260 0.50 17.14 13.46
C ILE A 260 -0.68 18.09 13.72
N ASP A 261 -0.43 19.35 14.10
CA ASP A 261 -1.47 20.34 14.34
C ASP A 261 -2.20 20.76 13.05
N GLU A 262 -1.49 20.82 11.93
CA GLU A 262 -2.10 21.03 10.60
C GLU A 262 -3.08 19.91 10.25
N PHE A 263 -2.73 18.62 10.50
CA PHE A 263 -3.67 17.51 10.37
C PHE A 263 -4.86 17.69 11.35
N GLY A 264 -4.59 18.10 12.57
CA GLY A 264 -5.63 18.36 13.58
C GLY A 264 -6.64 19.41 13.15
N TRP A 265 -6.23 20.43 12.38
CA TRP A 265 -7.13 21.43 11.83
C TRP A 265 -8.22 20.76 10.98
N PHE A 266 -7.90 19.76 10.17
CA PHE A 266 -8.86 19.00 9.37
C PHE A 266 -9.67 18.01 10.20
N ALA A 267 -9.01 17.23 11.08
CA ALA A 267 -9.56 16.02 11.68
C ALA A 267 -10.26 16.24 13.04
N LYS A 268 -9.92 17.31 13.78
CA LYS A 268 -10.43 17.54 15.15
C LYS A 268 -11.60 18.52 15.23
N ASN A 269 -12.13 18.97 14.10
CA ASN A 269 -13.31 19.85 14.07
C ASN A 269 -14.56 19.01 13.75
N ASP A 270 -15.52 18.98 14.67
CA ASP A 270 -16.76 18.20 14.54
C ASP A 270 -17.59 18.55 13.29
N LYS A 271 -17.47 19.76 12.78
CA LYS A 271 -18.19 20.20 11.57
C LYS A 271 -17.46 19.82 10.27
N PHE A 272 -16.19 19.44 10.38
CA PHE A 272 -15.37 19.16 9.19
C PHE A 272 -15.43 17.70 8.75
N VAL A 273 -15.76 16.78 9.65
CA VAL A 273 -15.67 15.34 9.42
C VAL A 273 -17.03 14.65 9.49
N ASP A 274 -17.31 13.75 8.56
CA ASP A 274 -18.50 12.88 8.61
C ASP A 274 -18.50 12.04 9.89
N GLY A 275 -19.58 12.12 10.68
CA GLY A 275 -19.68 11.54 12.00
C GLY A 275 -19.00 12.34 13.13
N GLY A 276 -18.39 13.48 12.82
CA GLY A 276 -17.67 14.35 13.76
C GLY A 276 -16.25 13.86 14.09
N SER A 277 -15.47 14.65 14.80
CA SER A 277 -14.07 14.36 15.16
C SER A 277 -13.90 13.04 15.95
N LYS A 278 -14.91 12.66 16.75
CA LYS A 278 -14.90 11.42 17.54
C LYS A 278 -14.98 10.15 16.70
N ALA A 279 -15.54 10.23 15.47
CA ALA A 279 -15.65 9.10 14.57
C ALA A 279 -14.32 8.78 13.85
N VAL A 280 -13.41 9.74 13.79
CA VAL A 280 -12.16 9.64 13.02
C VAL A 280 -11.35 8.39 13.38
N ALA A 281 -11.15 8.12 14.68
CA ALA A 281 -10.36 6.98 15.12
C ALA A 281 -11.00 5.62 14.80
N SER A 282 -12.32 5.53 14.77
CA SER A 282 -13.07 4.27 14.68
C SER A 282 -13.63 3.97 13.29
N THR A 283 -13.79 4.98 12.43
CA THR A 283 -14.24 4.75 11.05
C THR A 283 -13.16 4.00 10.27
N ASP A 284 -13.51 2.83 9.71
CA ASP A 284 -12.58 2.07 8.88
C ASP A 284 -12.21 2.85 7.61
N PHE A 285 -10.92 2.85 7.23
CA PHE A 285 -10.44 3.59 6.08
C PHE A 285 -11.08 3.14 4.76
N ARG A 286 -11.56 1.88 4.68
CA ARG A 286 -12.24 1.31 3.51
C ARG A 286 -13.69 1.78 3.40
N ASP A 287 -14.30 2.11 4.55
CA ASP A 287 -15.68 2.59 4.61
C ASP A 287 -15.77 4.12 4.51
N SER A 288 -14.74 4.80 4.97
CA SER A 288 -14.66 6.27 5.00
C SER A 288 -15.00 6.93 3.66
N PRO A 289 -14.47 6.51 2.48
CA PRO A 289 -14.77 7.16 1.21
C PRO A 289 -16.21 6.98 0.72
N LYS A 290 -16.96 6.02 1.26
CA LYS A 290 -18.35 5.75 0.84
C LYS A 290 -19.29 6.94 1.08
N GLY A 291 -18.93 7.80 2.01
CA GLY A 291 -19.66 9.05 2.27
C GLY A 291 -19.73 10.02 1.09
N LEU A 292 -18.72 9.96 0.18
CA LEU A 292 -18.70 10.77 -1.05
C LEU A 292 -19.88 10.46 -1.99
N PHE A 293 -20.35 9.22 -2.00
CA PHE A 293 -21.34 8.67 -2.95
C PHE A 293 -22.77 8.69 -2.42
N GLY A 294 -23.00 9.26 -1.23
CA GLY A 294 -24.35 9.45 -0.68
C GLY A 294 -25.17 10.44 -1.51
N VAL A 295 -26.50 10.32 -1.44
CA VAL A 295 -27.43 11.29 -2.05
C VAL A 295 -28.42 11.76 -0.96
N PRO A 296 -28.22 12.97 -0.38
CA PRO A 296 -27.07 13.89 -0.56
C PRO A 296 -25.75 13.31 -0.05
N PRO A 297 -24.58 13.81 -0.51
CA PRO A 297 -23.29 13.34 -0.03
C PRO A 297 -23.14 13.60 1.48
N LYS A 298 -22.57 12.63 2.20
CA LYS A 298 -22.26 12.78 3.63
C LYS A 298 -21.01 13.62 3.85
N CYS A 299 -20.12 13.62 2.88
CA CYS A 299 -18.88 14.39 2.84
C CYS A 299 -18.46 14.61 1.39
N TYR A 300 -17.63 15.62 1.13
CA TYR A 300 -17.30 16.06 -0.22
C TYR A 300 -15.89 15.65 -0.68
N MET A 301 -14.97 15.44 0.25
CA MET A 301 -13.55 15.18 -0.03
C MET A 301 -13.00 14.06 0.84
N HIS A 302 -12.05 13.28 0.29
CA HIS A 302 -11.37 12.19 0.99
C HIS A 302 -9.89 12.13 0.58
N LYS A 303 -8.94 12.48 1.50
CA LYS A 303 -7.51 12.33 1.23
C LYS A 303 -7.11 10.89 1.46
N GLN A 304 -6.67 10.21 0.41
CA GLN A 304 -6.20 8.84 0.47
C GLN A 304 -5.40 8.47 -0.79
N ALA A 305 -4.60 7.41 -0.68
CA ALA A 305 -3.74 6.91 -1.73
C ALA A 305 -4.48 6.39 -2.97
N SER A 306 -3.72 6.18 -4.05
CA SER A 306 -4.19 5.72 -5.36
C SER A 306 -4.89 4.35 -5.37
N PHE A 307 -4.77 3.56 -4.31
CA PHE A 307 -5.47 2.27 -4.20
C PHE A 307 -6.92 2.38 -3.71
N ILE A 308 -7.33 3.52 -3.11
CA ILE A 308 -8.63 3.64 -2.44
C ILE A 308 -9.85 3.40 -3.34
N PRO A 309 -9.79 3.63 -4.67
CA PRO A 309 -10.88 3.29 -5.56
C PRO A 309 -11.34 1.82 -5.51
N SER A 310 -10.48 0.91 -5.05
CA SER A 310 -10.85 -0.49 -4.83
C SER A 310 -11.97 -0.68 -3.79
N PHE A 311 -12.21 0.34 -2.94
CA PHE A 311 -13.23 0.34 -1.89
C PHE A 311 -14.39 1.32 -2.17
N PHE A 312 -14.44 1.90 -3.35
CA PHE A 312 -15.59 2.68 -3.79
C PHE A 312 -16.78 1.75 -4.10
N PRO A 313 -18.01 2.25 -4.18
CA PRO A 313 -19.16 1.46 -4.56
C PRO A 313 -18.95 0.75 -5.90
N ASP A 314 -19.44 -0.49 -6.00
CA ASP A 314 -19.33 -1.28 -7.23
C ASP A 314 -19.84 -0.52 -8.46
N GLY A 315 -19.09 -0.60 -9.55
CA GLY A 315 -19.43 0.06 -10.81
C GLY A 315 -19.04 1.52 -10.90
N THR A 316 -18.39 2.10 -9.88
CA THR A 316 -17.84 3.48 -9.91
C THR A 316 -16.87 3.64 -11.08
N LYS A 317 -17.14 4.62 -11.94
CA LYS A 317 -16.30 4.96 -13.11
C LYS A 317 -15.39 6.12 -12.76
N LEU A 318 -14.08 5.86 -12.63
CA LEU A 318 -13.08 6.89 -12.40
C LEU A 318 -13.03 7.87 -13.57
N GLY A 319 -12.84 9.15 -13.25
CA GLY A 319 -12.91 10.27 -14.19
C GLY A 319 -14.32 10.80 -14.46
N LYS A 320 -15.36 10.06 -14.01
CA LYS A 320 -16.76 10.47 -14.13
C LYS A 320 -17.49 10.49 -12.79
N ASP A 321 -17.61 9.32 -12.15
CA ASP A 321 -18.37 9.17 -10.91
C ASP A 321 -17.51 9.50 -9.67
N ALA A 322 -16.19 9.38 -9.80
CA ALA A 322 -15.17 9.85 -8.88
C ALA A 322 -13.93 10.30 -9.64
N ASP A 323 -13.26 11.32 -9.17
CA ASP A 323 -11.97 11.80 -9.68
C ASP A 323 -11.13 12.29 -8.51
N PHE A 324 -9.90 12.68 -8.76
CA PHE A 324 -9.01 13.23 -7.75
C PHE A 324 -8.42 14.57 -8.17
N PHE A 325 -7.90 15.28 -7.19
CA PHE A 325 -6.96 16.37 -7.40
C PHE A 325 -5.72 16.15 -6.51
N TYR A 326 -4.61 16.72 -6.95
CA TYR A 326 -3.38 16.69 -6.20
C TYR A 326 -3.56 17.44 -4.86
N PHE A 327 -3.17 16.82 -3.73
CA PHE A 327 -3.19 17.49 -2.42
C PHE A 327 -2.29 18.73 -2.49
N PRO A 328 -2.83 19.95 -2.40
CA PRO A 328 -2.13 21.12 -2.89
C PRO A 328 -1.01 21.59 -1.97
N PRO A 329 0.02 22.29 -2.50
CA PRO A 329 1.04 22.94 -1.71
C PRO A 329 0.51 24.23 -1.11
N TYR A 330 1.19 24.78 -0.10
CA TYR A 330 0.94 26.14 0.38
C TYR A 330 1.43 27.17 -0.62
N ALA A 331 0.60 28.15 -0.97
CA ALA A 331 1.03 29.31 -1.77
C ALA A 331 2.05 30.17 -1.03
N SER A 332 2.07 30.11 0.31
CA SER A 332 3.04 30.77 1.18
C SER A 332 4.42 30.13 1.20
N HIS A 333 4.56 28.90 0.64
CA HIS A 333 5.81 28.11 0.58
C HIS A 333 6.16 27.69 -0.85
N PRO A 334 6.29 28.66 -1.81
CA PRO A 334 6.54 28.32 -3.21
C PRO A 334 7.89 27.63 -3.43
N GLU A 335 8.83 27.78 -2.51
CA GLU A 335 10.16 27.14 -2.52
C GLU A 335 10.10 25.62 -2.40
N LEU A 336 9.03 25.08 -1.82
CA LEU A 336 8.83 23.62 -1.69
C LEU A 336 8.26 22.98 -2.96
N GLY A 337 7.75 23.78 -3.90
CA GLY A 337 7.27 23.32 -5.20
C GLY A 337 6.04 22.44 -5.13
N LYS A 338 6.10 21.27 -5.80
CA LYS A 338 5.02 20.27 -5.83
C LYS A 338 5.54 18.94 -5.24
N PRO A 339 5.63 18.84 -3.92
CA PRO A 339 6.08 17.59 -3.29
C PRO A 339 5.02 16.51 -3.39
N VAL A 340 5.48 15.27 -3.54
CA VAL A 340 4.64 14.07 -3.59
C VAL A 340 5.11 13.06 -2.56
N GLU A 341 4.17 12.62 -1.74
CA GLU A 341 4.30 11.45 -0.90
C GLU A 341 3.89 10.21 -1.68
N GLY A 342 4.71 9.18 -1.61
CA GLY A 342 4.44 7.90 -2.23
C GLY A 342 4.74 6.75 -1.29
N ALA A 343 4.21 5.59 -1.64
CA ALA A 343 4.46 4.34 -0.95
C ALA A 343 4.66 3.22 -1.95
N GLY A 344 4.84 2.01 -1.45
CA GLY A 344 4.91 0.83 -2.30
C GLY A 344 4.86 -0.44 -1.48
N THR A 345 4.61 -1.54 -2.15
CA THR A 345 4.60 -2.85 -1.53
C THR A 345 5.82 -3.64 -1.98
N LEU A 346 6.58 -4.14 -1.01
CA LEU A 346 7.79 -4.90 -1.22
C LEU A 346 7.54 -6.37 -0.93
N VAL A 347 8.17 -7.24 -1.72
CA VAL A 347 8.02 -8.70 -1.67
C VAL A 347 9.33 -9.32 -1.24
N ALA A 348 9.34 -9.99 -0.09
CA ALA A 348 10.51 -10.61 0.50
C ALA A 348 10.35 -12.13 0.65
N ILE A 349 11.46 -12.86 0.57
CA ILE A 349 11.50 -14.29 0.87
C ILE A 349 11.82 -14.48 2.36
N ALA A 350 10.84 -14.95 3.14
CA ALA A 350 11.03 -15.30 4.54
C ALA A 350 11.39 -16.78 4.73
N LYS A 351 10.93 -17.66 3.83
CA LYS A 351 11.34 -19.06 3.76
C LYS A 351 11.67 -19.45 2.32
N ASP A 352 12.94 -19.66 2.04
CA ASP A 352 13.42 -19.95 0.69
C ASP A 352 12.88 -21.28 0.13
N SER A 353 12.53 -21.26 -1.14
CA SER A 353 12.13 -22.43 -1.92
C SER A 353 12.23 -22.12 -3.42
N LYS A 354 12.23 -23.17 -4.25
CA LYS A 354 12.18 -23.00 -5.72
C LYS A 354 10.99 -22.18 -6.15
N ALA A 355 9.80 -22.45 -5.58
CA ALA A 355 8.58 -21.71 -5.86
C ALA A 355 8.68 -20.23 -5.44
N ALA A 356 9.33 -19.91 -4.30
CA ALA A 356 9.54 -18.54 -3.85
C ALA A 356 10.47 -17.76 -4.80
N ARG A 357 11.57 -18.39 -5.24
CA ARG A 357 12.49 -17.80 -6.23
C ARG A 357 11.80 -17.54 -7.57
N ALA A 358 11.07 -18.54 -8.08
CA ALA A 358 10.28 -18.39 -9.30
C ALA A 358 9.23 -17.29 -9.18
N PHE A 359 8.62 -17.11 -8.00
CA PHE A 359 7.66 -16.02 -7.79
C PHE A 359 8.30 -14.62 -7.91
N ILE A 360 9.49 -14.42 -7.35
CA ILE A 360 10.24 -13.17 -7.55
C ILE A 360 10.54 -12.93 -9.04
N GLU A 361 10.87 -13.97 -9.79
CA GLU A 361 11.09 -13.87 -11.25
C GLU A 361 9.79 -13.61 -12.02
N PHE A 362 8.65 -14.13 -11.56
CA PHE A 362 7.33 -13.77 -12.11
C PHE A 362 7.04 -12.28 -11.98
N LEU A 363 7.36 -11.67 -10.83
CA LEU A 363 7.18 -10.24 -10.62
C LEU A 363 8.07 -9.36 -11.53
N GLN A 364 9.07 -9.93 -12.19
CA GLN A 364 9.88 -9.24 -13.20
C GLN A 364 9.23 -9.26 -14.61
N THR A 365 8.09 -9.91 -14.76
CA THR A 365 7.39 -9.97 -16.04
C THR A 365 6.35 -8.83 -16.15
N PRO A 366 6.14 -8.22 -17.32
CA PRO A 366 5.08 -7.23 -17.52
C PRO A 366 3.69 -7.72 -17.09
N ILE A 367 3.35 -8.98 -17.40
CA ILE A 367 2.03 -9.54 -17.10
C ILE A 367 1.69 -9.54 -15.60
N ALA A 368 2.68 -9.72 -14.71
CA ALA A 368 2.48 -9.67 -13.27
C ALA A 368 1.99 -8.29 -12.78
N HIS A 369 2.26 -7.24 -13.54
CA HIS A 369 1.80 -5.87 -13.27
C HIS A 369 0.51 -5.55 -14.03
N GLU A 370 0.49 -5.87 -15.32
CA GLU A 370 -0.58 -5.50 -16.25
C GLU A 370 -1.95 -6.07 -15.84
N VAL A 371 -1.99 -7.27 -15.27
CA VAL A 371 -3.24 -7.90 -14.82
C VAL A 371 -3.93 -7.09 -13.73
N TRP A 372 -3.18 -6.54 -12.78
CA TRP A 372 -3.75 -5.68 -11.74
C TRP A 372 -4.01 -4.27 -12.29
N MET A 373 -3.08 -3.69 -13.06
CA MET A 373 -3.24 -2.39 -13.73
C MET A 373 -4.54 -2.29 -14.53
N ALA A 374 -4.97 -3.39 -15.15
CA ALA A 374 -6.20 -3.46 -15.94
C ALA A 374 -7.48 -3.49 -15.10
N GLN A 375 -7.38 -3.51 -13.80
CA GLN A 375 -8.51 -3.59 -12.88
C GLN A 375 -8.69 -2.29 -12.09
N SER A 376 -7.85 -2.01 -11.11
CA SER A 376 -7.88 -0.78 -10.29
C SER A 376 -6.67 -0.67 -9.37
N GLY A 377 -6.33 0.57 -8.96
CA GLY A 377 -5.49 0.85 -7.80
C GLY A 377 -4.05 0.31 -7.87
N PHE A 378 -3.47 0.14 -9.06
CA PHE A 378 -2.12 -0.36 -9.23
C PHE A 378 -1.26 0.56 -10.07
N LEU A 379 -0.22 1.09 -9.46
CA LEU A 379 0.86 1.79 -10.15
C LEU A 379 2.13 0.96 -10.09
N THR A 380 3.00 1.12 -11.06
CA THR A 380 4.29 0.43 -11.11
C THR A 380 5.40 1.34 -11.64
N PRO A 381 6.61 1.27 -11.06
CA PRO A 381 7.78 1.94 -11.63
C PRO A 381 8.36 1.19 -12.85
N TYR A 382 7.85 0.02 -13.20
CA TYR A 382 8.37 -0.83 -14.27
C TYR A 382 8.06 -0.25 -15.65
N LYS A 383 9.10 0.13 -16.40
CA LYS A 383 9.00 0.70 -17.76
C LYS A 383 8.59 -0.30 -18.83
N GLY A 384 8.70 -1.59 -18.57
CA GLY A 384 8.41 -2.66 -19.54
C GLY A 384 6.93 -3.00 -19.69
N VAL A 385 6.04 -2.40 -18.88
CA VAL A 385 4.59 -2.62 -18.98
C VAL A 385 3.98 -1.89 -20.17
N ASN A 386 2.92 -2.46 -20.73
CA ASN A 386 2.09 -1.76 -21.70
C ASN A 386 1.13 -0.79 -20.96
N THR A 387 1.35 0.51 -21.09
CA THR A 387 0.51 1.52 -20.45
C THR A 387 -0.95 1.52 -20.93
N ALA A 388 -1.25 0.91 -22.08
CA ALA A 388 -2.62 0.66 -22.54
C ALA A 388 -3.37 -0.35 -21.63
N ALA A 389 -2.66 -1.09 -20.78
CA ALA A 389 -3.27 -1.96 -19.78
C ALA A 389 -3.95 -1.20 -18.63
N TYR A 390 -3.59 0.07 -18.37
CA TYR A 390 -4.32 0.85 -17.35
C TYR A 390 -5.81 0.91 -17.64
N ALA A 391 -6.62 0.65 -16.60
CA ALA A 391 -8.06 0.53 -16.72
C ALA A 391 -8.75 1.82 -17.20
N ASN A 392 -8.15 3.00 -16.97
CA ASN A 392 -8.77 4.29 -17.30
C ASN A 392 -7.74 5.45 -17.30
N ASP A 393 -8.21 6.63 -17.76
CA ASP A 393 -7.38 7.84 -17.85
C ASP A 393 -7.03 8.44 -16.48
N THR A 394 -7.83 8.19 -15.46
CA THR A 394 -7.53 8.66 -14.10
C THR A 394 -6.24 8.05 -13.57
N LEU A 395 -6.04 6.74 -13.77
CA LEU A 395 -4.79 6.08 -13.40
C LEU A 395 -3.58 6.63 -14.20
N ARG A 396 -3.79 7.06 -15.46
CA ARG A 396 -2.73 7.75 -16.22
C ARG A 396 -2.40 9.11 -15.63
N LYS A 397 -3.41 9.89 -15.19
CA LYS A 397 -3.20 11.19 -14.52
C LYS A 397 -2.44 11.05 -13.19
N GLU A 398 -2.63 9.96 -12.44
CA GLU A 398 -1.82 9.68 -11.25
C GLU A 398 -0.34 9.57 -11.60
N GLY A 399 -0.02 8.91 -12.72
CA GLY A 399 1.35 8.87 -13.25
C GLY A 399 1.90 10.26 -13.62
N GLU A 400 1.07 11.17 -14.12
CA GLU A 400 1.46 12.55 -14.41
C GLU A 400 1.74 13.35 -13.15
N VAL A 401 0.98 13.15 -12.07
CA VAL A 401 1.27 13.77 -10.76
C VAL A 401 2.65 13.33 -10.28
N LEU A 402 2.96 12.04 -10.36
CA LEU A 402 4.26 11.50 -9.96
C LEU A 402 5.41 12.05 -10.82
N THR A 403 5.24 12.13 -12.13
CA THR A 403 6.30 12.59 -13.05
C THR A 403 6.51 14.11 -13.02
N SER A 404 5.48 14.90 -12.65
CA SER A 404 5.57 16.36 -12.48
C SER A 404 6.00 16.80 -11.08
N ALA A 405 6.20 15.86 -10.15
CA ALA A 405 6.65 16.15 -8.81
C ALA A 405 8.04 16.80 -8.80
N THR A 406 8.20 17.89 -8.04
CA THR A 406 9.51 18.50 -7.81
C THR A 406 10.30 17.76 -6.74
N THR A 407 9.61 17.07 -5.85
CA THR A 407 10.13 16.27 -4.75
C THR A 407 9.28 15.04 -4.59
N PHE A 408 9.92 13.88 -4.46
CA PHE A 408 9.27 12.63 -4.08
C PHE A 408 9.90 12.13 -2.78
N ARG A 409 9.06 11.76 -1.80
CA ARG A 409 9.50 11.02 -0.61
C ARG A 409 8.60 9.83 -0.37
N PHE A 410 9.23 8.74 0.04
CA PHE A 410 8.50 7.57 0.49
C PHE A 410 7.86 7.86 1.85
N ASP A 411 6.73 7.23 2.13
CA ASP A 411 6.02 7.23 3.40
C ASP A 411 6.98 7.14 4.60
N GLY A 412 6.96 8.15 5.45
CA GLY A 412 7.94 8.30 6.52
C GLY A 412 7.76 7.25 7.61
N SER A 413 6.52 6.93 7.98
CA SER A 413 6.23 5.90 8.98
C SER A 413 6.68 4.52 8.49
N ASP A 414 6.54 4.24 7.20
CA ASP A 414 6.97 2.98 6.61
C ASP A 414 8.50 2.86 6.53
N LEU A 415 9.23 4.00 6.45
CA LEU A 415 10.70 4.03 6.50
C LEU A 415 11.26 3.86 7.92
N MET A 416 10.53 4.30 8.94
CA MET A 416 10.96 4.23 10.33
C MET A 416 11.08 2.79 10.82
N PRO A 417 11.88 2.50 11.86
CA PRO A 417 11.85 1.18 12.51
C PRO A 417 10.41 0.77 12.85
N GLY A 418 10.06 -0.51 12.63
CA GLY A 418 8.67 -0.97 12.76
C GLY A 418 8.01 -0.65 14.09
N LYS A 419 8.77 -0.67 15.22
CA LYS A 419 8.27 -0.25 16.54
C LYS A 419 7.88 1.22 16.62
N ILE A 420 8.45 2.07 15.77
CA ILE A 420 8.17 3.49 15.71
C ILE A 420 7.09 3.77 14.69
N GLY A 421 7.33 3.51 13.40
CA GLY A 421 6.41 3.84 12.34
C GLY A 421 5.09 3.08 12.48
N ALA A 422 5.13 1.76 12.37
CA ALA A 422 3.96 0.88 12.50
C ALA A 422 3.51 0.64 13.96
N GLY A 423 4.17 1.24 14.93
CA GLY A 423 3.87 1.12 16.35
C GLY A 423 3.50 2.45 16.98
N ALA A 424 4.52 3.14 17.51
CA ALA A 424 4.32 4.34 18.33
C ALA A 424 3.69 5.50 17.56
N PHE A 425 3.99 5.66 16.26
CA PHE A 425 3.43 6.74 15.46
C PHE A 425 1.96 6.48 15.13
N TRP A 426 1.59 5.28 14.66
CA TRP A 426 0.19 4.94 14.41
C TRP A 426 -0.66 5.11 15.66
N THR A 427 -0.22 4.53 16.80
CA THR A 427 -0.97 4.66 18.07
C THR A 427 -0.99 6.09 18.58
N GLY A 428 0.09 6.84 18.39
CA GLY A 428 0.16 8.26 18.74
C GLY A 428 -0.87 9.10 17.97
N MET A 429 -1.09 8.81 16.69
CA MET A 429 -2.10 9.53 15.90
C MET A 429 -3.52 9.20 16.32
N VAL A 430 -3.81 7.96 16.75
CA VAL A 430 -5.09 7.60 17.36
C VAL A 430 -5.29 8.37 18.67
N ASP A 431 -4.27 8.45 19.50
CA ASP A 431 -4.29 9.25 20.75
C ASP A 431 -4.53 10.73 20.48
N TYR A 432 -3.90 11.28 19.43
CA TYR A 432 -4.04 12.67 19.01
C TYR A 432 -5.48 13.03 18.65
N VAL A 433 -6.12 12.25 17.76
CA VAL A 433 -7.52 12.50 17.39
C VAL A 433 -8.50 12.18 18.53
N SER A 434 -8.07 11.37 19.50
CA SER A 434 -8.82 11.06 20.73
C SER A 434 -8.68 12.11 21.83
N GLY A 435 -7.88 13.17 21.63
CA GLY A 435 -7.85 14.33 22.53
C GLY A 435 -6.48 14.74 23.08
N LYS A 436 -5.40 13.96 22.89
CA LYS A 436 -4.05 14.41 23.26
C LYS A 436 -3.63 15.61 22.41
N SER A 437 -2.70 16.43 22.93
CA SER A 437 -2.04 17.48 22.15
C SER A 437 -0.94 16.91 21.24
N SER A 438 -0.55 17.67 20.22
CA SER A 438 0.59 17.36 19.34
C SER A 438 1.87 17.14 20.14
N ALA A 439 2.18 18.03 21.08
CA ALA A 439 3.34 17.92 21.95
C ALA A 439 3.34 16.63 22.81
N GLN A 440 2.18 16.26 23.39
CA GLN A 440 2.08 15.02 24.16
C GLN A 440 2.35 13.77 23.32
N VAL A 441 1.81 13.76 22.09
CA VAL A 441 1.98 12.63 21.17
C VAL A 441 3.43 12.59 20.64
N ALA A 442 3.98 13.72 20.25
CA ALA A 442 5.35 13.84 19.76
C ALA A 442 6.36 13.39 20.82
N ASP A 443 6.20 13.82 22.08
CA ASP A 443 7.02 13.37 23.20
C ASP A 443 6.89 11.85 23.46
N GLN A 444 5.68 11.30 23.35
CA GLN A 444 5.43 9.86 23.51
C GLN A 444 6.17 9.06 22.45
N ILE A 445 6.09 9.47 21.18
CA ILE A 445 6.77 8.81 20.05
C ILE A 445 8.29 8.95 20.19
N GLN A 446 8.81 10.15 20.58
CA GLN A 446 10.23 10.36 20.80
C GLN A 446 10.78 9.46 21.92
N LYS A 447 10.05 9.30 23.03
CA LYS A 447 10.44 8.37 24.11
C LYS A 447 10.51 6.92 23.63
N ALA A 448 9.57 6.49 22.77
CA ALA A 448 9.61 5.16 22.17
C ALA A 448 10.87 4.99 21.30
N TRP A 449 11.24 6.03 20.55
CA TRP A 449 12.44 6.03 19.72
C TRP A 449 13.72 5.97 20.55
N ASP A 450 13.82 6.79 21.59
CA ASP A 450 14.97 6.80 22.52
C ASP A 450 15.13 5.44 23.26
N GLY A 451 14.05 4.68 23.38
CA GLY A 451 14.04 3.33 23.93
C GLY A 451 14.46 2.22 22.97
N LEU A 452 14.68 2.51 21.69
CA LEU A 452 15.24 1.54 20.74
C LEU A 452 16.74 1.37 21.05
N LYS A 453 17.13 0.20 21.54
CA LYS A 453 18.53 -0.20 21.80
C LYS A 453 18.95 -1.26 20.78
#